data_711907551e08cc1fef8bb1af8ffa5339
#
_entry.id   711907551e08cc1fef8bb1af8ffa5339
#
_cell.length_a   1.000
_cell.length_b   1.000
_cell.length_c   1.000
_cell.angle_alpha   90.00
_cell.angle_beta   90.00
_cell.angle_gamma   90.00
#
_symmetry.space_group_name_H-M   'P 1'
#
loop_
_entity.id
_entity.type
_entity.pdbx_description
1 polymer ?
#
loop_
_entity_poly.entity_id
_entity_poly.type
_entity_poly.pdbx_seq_one_letter_code
_entity_poly.pdbx_strand_id
1 'polypeptide(L)'
;MPIIHIYGAGLAGCEAAWQAAQMGVSVRLYEMKPHKYSPAHHTPGMAELVCSNSLRSDSVTNAVGLLKEEMTRCGSLIMQAARATRVPAGSALAVDRTAFSAYITEKIRSHPLIEVVEEERVSVDDGVITVIATGPLTSDAMAAYIRDELGCSGLHFFDAAAPIVDAAGINMDVAYYASRYNKGDADYINCPMTREQYEAFYTALIGAEEATLKDFDREQQKDLTVFEGCMPVEVMARRGHDTLLYGPLKPVGLVDPRVGEEAYAVVQLRKENSEGTMFNLVGFQTHLTFPEQRRVFRMIPGLENAEFLRYGVMHRNTYLNSPGLLDRTYAMIDRPNIYFAGQMTGVEGYVESAGSGLIAGRNAARAALGQEREVFPRETMLGAMAAYVSEGSLEGAGRFVPMNANFGIIPTLGYRVKGGKMAKYEKYAERALAALDGMLHPTVQHEE
;
A
#
# COMPACT_ATOMS: atom_id res chain seq x y z
N MET A 1 -9.48 33.20 1.55
CA MET A 1 -9.05 32.15 0.61
C MET A 1 -9.97 30.95 0.83
N PRO A 2 -10.33 30.21 -0.21
CA PRO A 2 -11.09 28.99 -0.01
C PRO A 2 -10.29 28.00 0.86
N ILE A 3 -10.99 27.31 1.74
CA ILE A 3 -10.39 26.32 2.63
C ILE A 3 -11.08 24.96 2.41
N ILE A 4 -10.29 23.90 2.37
CA ILE A 4 -10.81 22.52 2.33
C ILE A 4 -10.43 21.80 3.62
N HIS A 5 -11.25 20.84 4.02
CA HIS A 5 -10.97 19.95 5.14
C HIS A 5 -10.49 18.59 4.64
N ILE A 6 -9.48 18.04 5.29
CA ILE A 6 -8.97 16.69 5.00
C ILE A 6 -8.91 15.94 6.32
N TYR A 7 -9.49 14.74 6.37
CA TYR A 7 -9.56 13.91 7.57
C TYR A 7 -8.66 12.71 7.44
N GLY A 8 -7.66 12.61 8.35
CA GLY A 8 -6.61 11.59 8.37
C GLY A 8 -5.34 12.04 7.68
N ALA A 9 -4.21 12.02 8.40
CA ALA A 9 -2.88 12.33 7.90
C ALA A 9 -2.07 11.06 7.57
N GLY A 10 -2.73 10.07 6.96
CA GLY A 10 -2.10 8.93 6.30
C GLY A 10 -1.50 9.31 4.95
N LEU A 11 -1.05 8.31 4.16
CA LEU A 11 -0.46 8.53 2.83
C LEU A 11 -1.39 9.34 1.91
N ALA A 12 -2.66 8.96 1.84
CA ALA A 12 -3.64 9.62 0.97
C ALA A 12 -3.96 11.04 1.43
N GLY A 13 -4.16 11.25 2.74
CA GLY A 13 -4.49 12.58 3.27
C GLY A 13 -3.33 13.56 3.17
N CYS A 14 -2.10 13.13 3.45
CA CYS A 14 -0.90 13.96 3.27
C CYS A 14 -0.69 14.33 1.79
N GLU A 15 -0.88 13.36 0.88
CA GLU A 15 -0.79 13.63 -0.56
C GLU A 15 -1.88 14.60 -1.02
N ALA A 16 -3.14 14.41 -0.58
CA ALA A 16 -4.25 15.31 -0.91
C ALA A 16 -4.01 16.75 -0.39
N ALA A 17 -3.54 16.87 0.86
CA ALA A 17 -3.21 18.16 1.46
C ALA A 17 -2.10 18.88 0.69
N TRP A 18 -1.06 18.14 0.33
CA TRP A 18 0.05 18.67 -0.47
C TRP A 18 -0.41 19.18 -1.82
N GLN A 19 -1.15 18.36 -2.57
CA GLN A 19 -1.63 18.73 -3.91
C GLN A 19 -2.54 19.96 -3.86
N ALA A 20 -3.45 20.04 -2.89
CA ALA A 20 -4.33 21.20 -2.74
C ALA A 20 -3.55 22.47 -2.38
N ALA A 21 -2.59 22.38 -1.48
CA ALA A 21 -1.74 23.51 -1.09
C ALA A 21 -0.85 23.99 -2.23
N GLN A 22 -0.31 23.10 -3.08
CA GLN A 22 0.45 23.47 -4.28
C GLN A 22 -0.41 24.22 -5.32
N MET A 23 -1.73 24.03 -5.29
CA MET A 23 -2.68 24.80 -6.12
C MET A 23 -3.13 26.13 -5.47
N GLY A 24 -2.55 26.51 -4.32
CA GLY A 24 -2.84 27.76 -3.63
C GLY A 24 -4.11 27.73 -2.76
N VAL A 25 -4.66 26.55 -2.46
CA VAL A 25 -5.82 26.38 -1.59
C VAL A 25 -5.39 26.12 -0.15
N SER A 26 -6.01 26.82 0.81
CA SER A 26 -5.78 26.56 2.23
C SER A 26 -6.38 25.22 2.64
N VAL A 27 -5.65 24.47 3.46
CA VAL A 27 -6.03 23.13 3.93
C VAL A 27 -6.05 23.09 5.44
N ARG A 28 -7.12 22.53 5.99
CA ARG A 28 -7.16 22.09 7.39
C ARG A 28 -7.11 20.56 7.43
N LEU A 29 -5.96 20.04 7.82
CA LEU A 29 -5.69 18.61 7.90
C LEU A 29 -5.90 18.13 9.34
N TYR A 30 -6.92 17.30 9.56
CA TYR A 30 -7.25 16.73 10.85
C TYR A 30 -6.60 15.36 11.02
N GLU A 31 -5.94 15.14 12.14
CA GLU A 31 -5.33 13.86 12.50
C GLU A 31 -5.61 13.54 13.98
N MET A 32 -6.10 12.34 14.26
CA MET A 32 -6.42 11.94 15.63
C MET A 32 -5.21 11.70 16.51
N LYS A 33 -4.04 11.41 15.89
CA LYS A 33 -2.76 11.29 16.63
C LYS A 33 -2.24 12.66 17.05
N PRO A 34 -1.57 12.79 18.19
CA PRO A 34 -1.15 11.73 19.11
C PRO A 34 -2.18 11.33 20.17
N HIS A 35 -3.39 11.92 20.16
CA HIS A 35 -4.39 11.70 21.22
C HIS A 35 -5.08 10.32 21.14
N LYS A 36 -5.21 9.78 19.91
CA LYS A 36 -5.82 8.49 19.64
C LYS A 36 -5.05 7.78 18.52
N TYR A 37 -4.86 6.48 18.66
CA TYR A 37 -4.17 5.64 17.68
C TYR A 37 -5.10 4.56 17.14
N SER A 38 -4.95 4.22 15.86
CA SER A 38 -5.54 3.00 15.33
C SER A 38 -4.76 1.77 15.85
N PRO A 39 -5.31 0.55 15.72
CA PRO A 39 -4.61 -0.66 16.17
C PRO A 39 -3.24 -0.92 15.52
N ALA A 40 -2.97 -0.33 14.34
CA ALA A 40 -1.72 -0.57 13.61
C ALA A 40 -0.70 0.57 13.69
N HIS A 41 -1.12 1.77 14.11
CA HIS A 41 -0.22 2.92 14.21
C HIS A 41 0.41 3.00 15.60
N HIS A 42 1.70 3.33 15.66
CA HIS A 42 2.49 3.33 16.90
C HIS A 42 3.28 4.62 17.10
N THR A 43 3.37 5.48 16.07
CA THR A 43 4.12 6.73 16.13
C THR A 43 3.21 7.94 15.92
N PRO A 44 3.55 9.12 16.47
CA PRO A 44 2.77 10.33 16.25
C PRO A 44 2.96 10.91 14.83
N GLY A 45 3.94 10.42 14.08
CA GLY A 45 4.26 10.87 12.73
C GLY A 45 3.14 10.62 11.73
N MET A 46 3.13 11.42 10.65
CA MET A 46 2.19 11.26 9.54
C MET A 46 2.66 10.20 8.56
N ALA A 47 1.76 9.68 7.72
CA ALA A 47 2.04 8.71 6.67
C ALA A 47 2.86 7.49 7.15
N GLU A 48 2.59 7.00 8.36
CA GLU A 48 3.26 5.83 8.94
C GLU A 48 2.97 4.57 8.10
N LEU A 49 4.03 3.86 7.70
CA LEU A 49 3.92 2.60 6.97
C LEU A 49 3.72 1.44 7.95
N VAL A 50 2.51 0.91 8.04
CA VAL A 50 2.13 -0.05 9.08
C VAL A 50 2.43 -1.51 8.75
N CYS A 51 2.45 -1.90 7.47
CA CYS A 51 2.63 -3.29 7.03
C CYS A 51 4.07 -3.57 6.59
N SER A 52 4.56 -2.84 5.60
CA SER A 52 5.85 -3.04 4.94
C SER A 52 6.52 -1.70 4.69
N ASN A 53 7.86 -1.68 4.57
CA ASN A 53 8.59 -0.49 4.12
C ASN A 53 8.81 -0.48 2.60
N SER A 54 8.30 -1.46 1.87
CA SER A 54 8.41 -1.54 0.42
C SER A 54 7.24 -0.87 -0.29
N LEU A 55 7.56 -0.03 -1.24
CA LEU A 55 6.63 0.51 -2.23
C LEU A 55 6.63 -0.32 -3.53
N ARG A 56 7.11 -1.55 -3.46
CA ARG A 56 7.18 -2.53 -4.58
C ARG A 56 8.10 -2.08 -5.73
N SER A 57 7.96 -2.73 -6.91
CA SER A 57 8.83 -2.49 -8.09
C SER A 57 8.91 -1.03 -8.50
N ASP A 58 10.11 -0.58 -8.84
CA ASP A 58 10.40 0.79 -9.30
C ASP A 58 10.45 0.93 -10.84
N SER A 59 10.34 -0.18 -11.57
CA SER A 59 10.36 -0.19 -13.04
C SER A 59 9.03 0.25 -13.63
N VAL A 60 9.02 1.14 -14.61
CA VAL A 60 7.83 1.56 -15.36
C VAL A 60 7.19 0.43 -16.18
N THR A 61 7.91 -0.66 -16.42
CA THR A 61 7.36 -1.89 -17.04
C THR A 61 6.60 -2.75 -16.03
N ASN A 62 6.45 -2.26 -14.80
CA ASN A 62 5.56 -2.78 -13.78
C ASN A 62 4.50 -1.72 -13.47
N ALA A 63 3.25 -2.12 -13.32
CA ALA A 63 2.13 -1.18 -13.17
C ALA A 63 2.29 -0.21 -11.99
N VAL A 64 2.78 -0.70 -10.82
CA VAL A 64 3.05 0.18 -9.68
C VAL A 64 4.27 1.09 -9.90
N GLY A 65 5.24 0.69 -10.72
CA GLY A 65 6.35 1.55 -11.12
C GLY A 65 5.89 2.65 -12.07
N LEU A 66 4.98 2.34 -13.00
CA LEU A 66 4.33 3.33 -13.85
C LEU A 66 3.54 4.34 -13.01
N LEU A 67 2.72 3.87 -12.06
CA LEU A 67 1.97 4.73 -11.14
C LEU A 67 2.90 5.70 -10.38
N LYS A 68 4.06 5.23 -9.90
CA LYS A 68 5.05 6.08 -9.22
C LYS A 68 5.62 7.17 -10.12
N GLU A 69 5.91 6.81 -11.38
CA GLU A 69 6.41 7.79 -12.36
C GLU A 69 5.34 8.84 -12.66
N GLU A 70 4.09 8.43 -12.85
CA GLU A 70 2.96 9.35 -13.05
C GLU A 70 2.79 10.30 -11.85
N MET A 71 2.80 9.77 -10.62
CA MET A 71 2.73 10.59 -9.41
C MET A 71 3.94 11.54 -9.29
N THR A 72 5.13 11.08 -9.67
CA THR A 72 6.34 11.92 -9.66
C THR A 72 6.17 13.13 -10.58
N ARG A 73 5.64 12.93 -11.80
CA ARG A 73 5.34 14.01 -12.76
C ARG A 73 4.27 14.97 -12.24
N CYS A 74 3.35 14.50 -11.41
CA CYS A 74 2.36 15.32 -10.73
C CYS A 74 2.88 16.04 -9.48
N GLY A 75 4.18 15.94 -9.14
CA GLY A 75 4.78 16.60 -7.98
C GLY A 75 4.42 15.98 -6.63
N SER A 76 4.16 14.67 -6.58
CA SER A 76 3.77 13.93 -5.37
C SER A 76 4.76 14.09 -4.21
N LEU A 77 4.25 14.46 -3.03
CA LEU A 77 5.01 14.49 -1.78
C LEU A 77 5.48 13.10 -1.36
N ILE A 78 4.60 12.11 -1.50
CA ILE A 78 4.90 10.72 -1.13
C ILE A 78 6.07 10.19 -1.97
N MET A 79 6.13 10.52 -3.26
CA MET A 79 7.24 10.10 -4.11
C MET A 79 8.53 10.87 -3.80
N GLN A 80 8.46 12.16 -3.46
CA GLN A 80 9.62 12.92 -2.98
C GLN A 80 10.21 12.29 -1.72
N ALA A 81 9.38 12.00 -0.72
CA ALA A 81 9.79 11.33 0.51
C ALA A 81 10.41 9.94 0.24
N ALA A 82 9.78 9.15 -0.63
CA ALA A 82 10.25 7.82 -0.98
C ALA A 82 11.64 7.83 -1.63
N ARG A 83 11.92 8.81 -2.49
CA ARG A 83 13.24 8.98 -3.11
C ARG A 83 14.29 9.47 -2.11
N ALA A 84 13.91 10.40 -1.22
CA ALA A 84 14.82 10.98 -0.21
C ALA A 84 15.23 9.98 0.88
N THR A 85 14.39 8.99 1.17
CA THR A 85 14.59 8.04 2.28
C THR A 85 14.75 6.57 1.81
N ARG A 86 15.17 6.41 0.54
CA ARG A 86 15.36 5.10 -0.08
C ARG A 86 16.41 4.28 0.66
N VAL A 87 16.10 2.98 0.86
CA VAL A 87 17.07 1.97 1.33
C VAL A 87 17.25 0.89 0.25
N PRO A 88 18.41 0.20 0.23
CA PRO A 88 18.68 -0.86 -0.73
C PRO A 88 17.64 -2.00 -0.63
N ALA A 89 17.04 -2.37 -1.75
CA ALA A 89 16.05 -3.46 -1.85
C ALA A 89 15.96 -4.02 -3.29
N GLY A 90 17.08 -4.18 -3.98
CA GLY A 90 17.13 -4.67 -5.36
C GLY A 90 16.31 -3.82 -6.31
N SER A 91 15.38 -4.44 -7.04
CA SER A 91 14.48 -3.75 -8.00
C SER A 91 13.27 -3.06 -7.36
N ALA A 92 13.08 -3.18 -6.06
CA ALA A 92 12.01 -2.51 -5.33
C ALA A 92 12.43 -1.12 -4.84
N LEU A 93 11.47 -0.23 -4.69
CA LEU A 93 11.62 1.00 -3.94
C LEU A 93 11.21 0.71 -2.48
N ALA A 94 12.19 0.53 -1.60
CA ALA A 94 11.98 0.46 -0.17
C ALA A 94 12.52 1.72 0.50
N VAL A 95 11.99 2.05 1.67
CA VAL A 95 12.33 3.28 2.40
C VAL A 95 12.71 2.98 3.85
N ASP A 96 13.53 3.84 4.43
CA ASP A 96 13.62 3.93 5.88
C ASP A 96 12.29 4.44 6.42
N ARG A 97 11.59 3.60 7.17
CA ARG A 97 10.21 3.83 7.62
C ARG A 97 10.09 5.09 8.48
N THR A 98 11.05 5.29 9.37
CA THR A 98 11.07 6.42 10.30
C THR A 98 11.39 7.71 9.59
N ALA A 99 12.44 7.71 8.76
CA ALA A 99 12.85 8.87 7.98
C ALA A 99 11.76 9.29 6.98
N PHE A 100 11.06 8.33 6.36
CA PHE A 100 9.95 8.58 5.44
C PHE A 100 8.81 9.33 6.12
N SER A 101 8.34 8.85 7.27
CA SER A 101 7.28 9.50 8.05
C SER A 101 7.73 10.89 8.55
N ALA A 102 8.97 11.01 9.02
CA ALA A 102 9.54 12.29 9.48
C ALA A 102 9.59 13.33 8.36
N TYR A 103 10.06 12.94 7.16
CA TYR A 103 10.12 13.82 5.99
C TYR A 103 8.75 14.39 5.64
N ILE A 104 7.72 13.53 5.55
CA ILE A 104 6.36 13.94 5.21
C ILE A 104 5.79 14.84 6.30
N THR A 105 5.96 14.46 7.57
CA THR A 105 5.48 15.24 8.72
C THR A 105 6.06 16.65 8.73
N GLU A 106 7.37 16.78 8.49
CA GLU A 106 8.04 18.07 8.40
C GLU A 106 7.48 18.92 7.25
N LYS A 107 7.37 18.35 6.04
CA LYS A 107 6.86 19.08 4.88
C LYS A 107 5.43 19.57 5.05
N ILE A 108 4.56 18.73 5.61
CA ILE A 108 3.16 19.10 5.88
C ILE A 108 3.07 20.19 6.96
N ARG A 109 3.78 20.03 8.10
CA ARG A 109 3.71 21.00 9.20
C ARG A 109 4.38 22.33 8.87
N SER A 110 5.36 22.36 7.99
CA SER A 110 6.05 23.60 7.58
C SER A 110 5.38 24.33 6.43
N HIS A 111 4.35 23.74 5.78
CA HIS A 111 3.71 24.36 4.63
C HIS A 111 2.75 25.48 5.06
N PRO A 112 2.89 26.73 4.53
CA PRO A 112 2.15 27.90 5.02
C PRO A 112 0.63 27.82 4.77
N LEU A 113 0.16 26.99 3.85
CA LEU A 113 -1.24 26.80 3.53
C LEU A 113 -1.87 25.55 4.19
N ILE A 114 -1.12 24.80 5.00
CA ILE A 114 -1.63 23.59 5.67
C ILE A 114 -1.64 23.82 7.18
N GLU A 115 -2.83 23.93 7.75
CA GLU A 115 -3.05 23.91 9.19
C GLU A 115 -3.29 22.47 9.64
N VAL A 116 -2.45 21.94 10.52
CA VAL A 116 -2.62 20.61 11.11
C VAL A 116 -3.39 20.74 12.42
N VAL A 117 -4.54 20.06 12.52
CA VAL A 117 -5.39 20.03 13.71
C VAL A 117 -5.35 18.63 14.30
N GLU A 118 -4.82 18.50 15.51
CA GLU A 118 -4.71 17.23 16.23
C GLU A 118 -6.04 16.88 16.92
N GLU A 119 -7.02 16.49 16.10
CA GLU A 119 -8.40 16.19 16.52
C GLU A 119 -8.98 15.07 15.65
N GLU A 120 -9.72 14.17 16.29
CA GLU A 120 -10.53 13.20 15.57
C GLU A 120 -11.82 13.87 15.03
N ARG A 121 -12.00 13.86 13.71
CA ARG A 121 -13.26 14.26 13.08
C ARG A 121 -14.12 13.03 12.82
N VAL A 122 -15.40 13.14 13.15
CA VAL A 122 -16.38 12.04 13.04
C VAL A 122 -17.60 12.42 12.20
N SER A 123 -17.61 13.62 11.64
CA SER A 123 -18.66 14.14 10.76
C SER A 123 -18.09 15.20 9.82
N VAL A 124 -18.74 15.41 8.70
CA VAL A 124 -18.43 16.47 7.72
C VAL A 124 -19.23 17.71 8.04
N ASP A 125 -18.60 18.88 7.95
CA ASP A 125 -19.27 20.16 8.14
C ASP A 125 -20.10 20.54 6.87
N ASP A 126 -21.31 21.03 7.05
CA ASP A 126 -22.19 21.39 5.95
C ASP A 126 -21.57 22.43 5.01
N GLY A 127 -21.65 22.16 3.71
CA GLY A 127 -21.15 23.07 2.67
C GLY A 127 -19.63 23.16 2.55
N VAL A 128 -18.86 22.50 3.40
CA VAL A 128 -17.40 22.47 3.34
C VAL A 128 -16.93 21.37 2.39
N ILE A 129 -16.01 21.71 1.50
CA ILE A 129 -15.36 20.71 0.65
C ILE A 129 -14.43 19.87 1.54
N THR A 130 -14.70 18.56 1.58
CA THR A 130 -14.03 17.66 2.51
C THR A 130 -13.48 16.43 1.78
N VAL A 131 -12.24 16.05 2.11
CA VAL A 131 -11.62 14.77 1.69
C VAL A 131 -11.54 13.84 2.90
N ILE A 132 -12.25 12.72 2.88
CA ILE A 132 -12.18 11.67 3.89
C ILE A 132 -11.09 10.69 3.49
N ALA A 133 -9.95 10.74 4.20
CA ALA A 133 -8.74 9.95 3.96
C ALA A 133 -8.28 9.20 5.22
N THR A 134 -9.24 8.79 6.06
CA THR A 134 -9.02 8.16 7.37
C THR A 134 -8.49 6.72 7.27
N GLY A 135 -8.39 6.20 6.06
CA GLY A 135 -7.77 4.90 5.76
C GLY A 135 -8.63 3.69 6.17
N PRO A 136 -8.10 2.48 6.00
CA PRO A 136 -8.84 1.23 6.22
C PRO A 136 -9.11 0.95 7.71
N LEU A 137 -8.33 1.57 8.60
CA LEU A 137 -8.47 1.49 10.06
C LEU A 137 -9.15 2.75 10.62
N THR A 138 -10.13 3.26 9.88
CA THR A 138 -10.95 4.40 10.33
C THR A 138 -11.62 4.09 11.68
N SER A 139 -11.84 5.12 12.48
CA SER A 139 -12.46 4.92 13.79
C SER A 139 -13.90 4.43 13.69
N ASP A 140 -14.38 3.73 14.72
CA ASP A 140 -15.75 3.23 14.76
C ASP A 140 -16.79 4.35 14.60
N ALA A 141 -16.53 5.53 15.18
CA ALA A 141 -17.41 6.70 15.08
C ALA A 141 -17.46 7.26 13.64
N MET A 142 -16.31 7.39 12.96
CA MET A 142 -16.27 7.82 11.56
C MET A 142 -16.86 6.73 10.65
N ALA A 143 -16.61 5.45 10.92
CA ALA A 143 -17.21 4.36 10.16
C ALA A 143 -18.75 4.35 10.28
N ALA A 144 -19.28 4.60 11.47
CA ALA A 144 -20.71 4.74 11.69
C ALA A 144 -21.29 5.95 10.90
N TYR A 145 -20.64 7.10 10.96
CA TYR A 145 -21.04 8.29 10.19
C TYR A 145 -21.06 8.01 8.67
N ILE A 146 -20.01 7.39 8.13
CA ILE A 146 -19.92 7.04 6.72
C ILE A 146 -21.06 6.10 6.31
N ARG A 147 -21.40 5.13 7.15
CA ARG A 147 -22.48 4.16 6.89
C ARG A 147 -23.87 4.80 7.02
N ASP A 148 -24.10 5.48 8.13
CA ASP A 148 -25.46 5.87 8.57
C ASP A 148 -25.88 7.22 7.98
N GLU A 149 -24.98 8.20 7.92
CA GLU A 149 -25.27 9.56 7.46
C GLU A 149 -24.91 9.79 5.98
N LEU A 150 -23.84 9.15 5.49
CA LEU A 150 -23.48 9.23 4.07
C LEU A 150 -24.11 8.11 3.23
N GLY A 151 -24.76 7.14 3.86
CA GLY A 151 -25.43 6.02 3.19
C GLY A 151 -24.47 5.04 2.49
N CYS A 152 -23.19 5.04 2.87
CA CYS A 152 -22.19 4.23 2.23
C CYS A 152 -22.15 2.83 2.85
N SER A 153 -22.50 1.81 2.10
CA SER A 153 -22.30 0.42 2.54
C SER A 153 -20.81 0.08 2.57
N GLY A 154 -20.30 -0.26 3.76
CA GLY A 154 -18.92 -0.72 3.96
C GLY A 154 -18.80 -2.22 3.75
N LEU A 155 -17.74 -2.64 3.08
CA LEU A 155 -17.28 -4.02 3.05
C LEU A 155 -16.04 -4.13 3.94
N HIS A 156 -15.83 -5.31 4.52
CA HIS A 156 -14.67 -5.55 5.38
C HIS A 156 -13.78 -6.64 4.80
N PHE A 157 -12.47 -6.46 4.93
CA PHE A 157 -11.49 -7.51 4.68
C PHE A 157 -10.43 -7.48 5.78
N PHE A 158 -9.66 -8.56 5.91
CA PHE A 158 -8.59 -8.65 6.89
C PHE A 158 -7.25 -8.53 6.19
N ASP A 159 -6.35 -7.77 6.80
CA ASP A 159 -4.96 -7.61 6.40
C ASP A 159 -4.05 -8.03 7.55
N ALA A 160 -2.91 -8.63 7.22
CA ALA A 160 -1.94 -9.10 8.19
C ALA A 160 -0.57 -8.45 7.96
N ALA A 161 0.09 -8.02 9.04
CA ALA A 161 1.44 -7.49 9.00
C ALA A 161 2.46 -8.62 9.23
N ALA A 162 3.63 -8.49 8.59
CA ALA A 162 4.77 -9.39 8.80
C ALA A 162 5.62 -8.94 9.99
N PRO A 163 6.28 -9.87 10.71
CA PRO A 163 7.16 -9.53 11.82
C PRO A 163 8.47 -8.88 11.37
N ILE A 164 9.06 -8.10 12.30
CA ILE A 164 10.36 -7.47 12.16
C ILE A 164 11.28 -8.01 13.23
N VAL A 165 12.51 -8.39 12.85
CA VAL A 165 13.53 -8.92 13.74
C VAL A 165 14.74 -7.99 13.82
N ASP A 166 15.45 -8.05 14.95
CA ASP A 166 16.74 -7.39 15.17
C ASP A 166 17.84 -8.12 14.37
N ALA A 167 18.69 -7.35 13.70
CA ALA A 167 19.83 -7.86 12.93
C ALA A 167 20.81 -8.66 13.82
N ALA A 168 21.01 -8.25 15.07
CA ALA A 168 21.93 -8.92 15.99
C ALA A 168 21.55 -10.37 16.33
N GLY A 169 20.26 -10.71 16.18
CA GLY A 169 19.76 -12.08 16.39
C GLY A 169 19.85 -12.99 15.15
N ILE A 170 20.28 -12.47 14.01
CA ILE A 170 20.41 -13.24 12.76
C ILE A 170 21.76 -13.94 12.70
N ASN A 171 21.73 -15.26 12.57
CA ASN A 171 22.95 -16.06 12.44
C ASN A 171 23.47 -16.05 10.98
N MET A 172 24.47 -15.21 10.71
CA MET A 172 25.09 -15.06 9.39
C MET A 172 26.03 -16.20 8.99
N ASP A 173 26.32 -17.15 9.89
CA ASP A 173 27.01 -18.40 9.52
C ASP A 173 26.09 -19.34 8.72
N VAL A 174 24.78 -19.19 8.90
CA VAL A 174 23.73 -19.95 8.20
C VAL A 174 23.10 -19.12 7.10
N ALA A 175 22.70 -17.90 7.40
CA ALA A 175 22.12 -16.97 6.41
C ALA A 175 23.19 -16.34 5.51
N TYR A 176 22.77 -15.81 4.36
CA TYR A 176 23.67 -15.19 3.39
C TYR A 176 23.00 -14.04 2.64
N TYR A 177 23.81 -13.08 2.18
CA TYR A 177 23.33 -12.02 1.31
C TYR A 177 23.31 -12.46 -0.15
N ALA A 178 22.19 -12.33 -0.83
CA ALA A 178 22.06 -12.52 -2.28
C ALA A 178 20.83 -11.81 -2.83
N SER A 179 20.86 -11.53 -4.13
CA SER A 179 19.68 -11.11 -4.91
C SER A 179 19.24 -12.23 -5.85
N ARG A 180 17.94 -12.30 -6.10
CA ARG A 180 17.35 -13.34 -6.95
C ARG A 180 17.83 -13.18 -8.40
N TYR A 181 18.37 -14.27 -8.98
CA TYR A 181 18.98 -14.30 -10.31
C TYR A 181 20.17 -13.35 -10.48
N ASN A 182 20.86 -12.99 -9.39
CA ASN A 182 21.95 -12.01 -9.37
C ASN A 182 21.56 -10.67 -10.03
N LYS A 183 20.30 -10.26 -9.88
CA LYS A 183 19.79 -8.98 -10.40
C LYS A 183 19.87 -7.91 -9.33
N GLY A 184 20.69 -6.88 -9.58
CA GLY A 184 20.95 -5.80 -8.63
C GLY A 184 21.92 -6.23 -7.53
N ASP A 185 21.99 -5.43 -6.47
CA ASP A 185 22.85 -5.68 -5.32
C ASP A 185 22.31 -6.81 -4.43
N ALA A 186 23.18 -7.43 -3.64
CA ALA A 186 22.81 -8.50 -2.70
C ALA A 186 22.17 -7.91 -1.43
N ASP A 187 20.98 -7.32 -1.57
CA ASP A 187 20.32 -6.51 -0.55
C ASP A 187 19.47 -7.32 0.45
N TYR A 188 19.19 -8.59 0.13
CA TYR A 188 18.36 -9.45 0.99
C TYR A 188 19.24 -10.46 1.72
N ILE A 189 18.95 -10.66 3.02
CA ILE A 189 19.44 -11.82 3.75
C ILE A 189 18.53 -12.99 3.42
N ASN A 190 19.13 -14.14 3.09
CA ASN A 190 18.45 -15.36 2.71
C ASN A 190 18.74 -16.46 3.75
N CYS A 191 17.68 -17.04 4.32
CA CYS A 191 17.74 -18.11 5.30
C CYS A 191 17.36 -19.42 4.59
N PRO A 192 18.34 -20.28 4.22
CA PRO A 192 18.10 -21.51 3.48
C PRO A 192 17.56 -22.61 4.40
N MET A 193 16.69 -23.46 3.88
CA MET A 193 16.15 -24.63 4.57
C MET A 193 16.42 -25.90 3.74
N THR A 194 16.81 -26.97 4.42
CA THR A 194 16.76 -28.33 3.83
C THR A 194 15.30 -28.79 3.75
N ARG A 195 15.07 -29.91 3.08
CA ARG A 195 13.73 -30.50 3.01
C ARG A 195 13.20 -30.86 4.40
N GLU A 196 14.03 -31.49 5.24
CA GLU A 196 13.68 -31.91 6.60
C GLU A 196 13.33 -30.71 7.48
N GLN A 197 14.08 -29.62 7.36
CA GLN A 197 13.81 -28.37 8.08
C GLN A 197 12.50 -27.72 7.61
N TYR A 198 12.24 -27.73 6.30
CA TYR A 198 10.98 -27.24 5.76
C TYR A 198 9.78 -28.06 6.25
N GLU A 199 9.87 -29.40 6.24
CA GLU A 199 8.79 -30.28 6.72
C GLU A 199 8.47 -30.03 8.19
N ALA A 200 9.51 -29.88 9.03
CA ALA A 200 9.34 -29.57 10.46
C ALA A 200 8.70 -28.19 10.65
N PHE A 201 9.18 -27.17 9.92
CA PHE A 201 8.63 -25.82 9.93
C PHE A 201 7.17 -25.80 9.45
N TYR A 202 6.88 -26.42 8.30
CA TYR A 202 5.53 -26.51 7.75
C TYR A 202 4.54 -27.13 8.74
N THR A 203 4.92 -28.27 9.34
CA THR A 203 4.09 -28.95 10.33
C THR A 203 3.82 -28.08 11.54
N ALA A 204 4.85 -27.38 12.04
CA ALA A 204 4.72 -26.47 13.17
C ALA A 204 3.84 -25.26 12.83
N LEU A 205 3.94 -24.73 11.60
CA LEU A 205 3.17 -23.59 11.12
C LEU A 205 1.68 -23.89 10.99
N ILE A 206 1.30 -25.00 10.36
CA ILE A 206 -0.11 -25.37 10.18
C ILE A 206 -0.80 -25.77 11.50
N GLY A 207 -0.03 -26.24 12.48
CA GLY A 207 -0.51 -26.61 13.81
C GLY A 207 -0.44 -25.48 14.86
N ALA A 208 0.04 -24.30 14.47
CA ALA A 208 0.23 -23.19 15.40
C ALA A 208 -1.11 -22.54 15.80
N GLU A 209 -1.16 -22.01 17.03
CA GLU A 209 -2.33 -21.31 17.56
C GLU A 209 -2.45 -19.92 16.95
N GLU A 210 -3.64 -19.64 16.43
CA GLU A 210 -4.01 -18.33 15.89
C GLU A 210 -4.60 -17.42 16.97
N ALA A 211 -4.34 -16.11 16.85
CA ALA A 211 -4.95 -15.13 17.74
C ALA A 211 -6.48 -15.14 17.55
N THR A 212 -7.20 -15.21 18.68
CA THR A 212 -8.67 -15.20 18.64
C THR A 212 -9.18 -13.83 18.20
N LEU A 213 -9.94 -13.84 17.11
CA LEU A 213 -10.72 -12.67 16.71
C LEU A 213 -11.85 -12.45 17.72
N LYS A 214 -12.23 -11.19 17.96
CA LYS A 214 -13.39 -10.85 18.80
C LYS A 214 -14.65 -11.54 18.26
N ASP A 215 -15.60 -11.90 19.13
CA ASP A 215 -16.79 -12.69 18.75
C ASP A 215 -17.60 -12.11 17.58
N PHE A 216 -17.63 -10.80 17.42
CA PHE A 216 -18.25 -10.12 16.28
C PHE A 216 -17.55 -10.44 14.94
N ASP A 217 -16.26 -10.69 14.95
CA ASP A 217 -15.47 -11.01 13.76
C ASP A 217 -15.60 -12.49 13.36
N ARG A 218 -16.00 -13.38 14.29
CA ARG A 218 -16.18 -14.82 14.04
C ARG A 218 -17.37 -15.15 13.13
N GLU A 219 -18.48 -14.41 13.22
CA GLU A 219 -19.63 -14.61 12.32
C GLU A 219 -19.31 -14.20 10.88
N GLN A 220 -18.47 -13.18 10.71
CA GLN A 220 -18.01 -12.72 9.40
C GLN A 220 -16.84 -13.54 8.85
N GLN A 221 -16.17 -14.33 9.68
CA GLN A 221 -15.06 -15.20 9.28
C GLN A 221 -15.47 -16.29 8.27
N LYS A 222 -16.74 -16.68 8.22
CA LYS A 222 -17.27 -17.65 7.26
C LYS A 222 -17.26 -17.14 5.81
N ASP A 223 -17.24 -15.81 5.62
CA ASP A 223 -17.19 -15.13 4.32
C ASP A 223 -15.88 -14.37 4.08
N LEU A 224 -14.80 -14.76 4.77
CA LEU A 224 -13.49 -14.09 4.70
C LEU A 224 -12.95 -14.04 3.28
N THR A 225 -12.96 -12.84 2.71
CA THR A 225 -12.16 -12.53 1.53
C THR A 225 -10.82 -12.00 2.00
N VAL A 226 -9.80 -12.84 2.02
CA VAL A 226 -8.40 -12.41 2.26
C VAL A 226 -7.84 -11.96 0.92
N PHE A 227 -7.30 -10.75 0.87
CA PHE A 227 -6.59 -10.27 -0.32
C PHE A 227 -5.34 -11.12 -0.55
N GLU A 228 -5.14 -11.65 -1.76
CA GLU A 228 -4.05 -12.61 -2.04
C GLU A 228 -2.65 -12.06 -1.71
N GLY A 229 -2.44 -10.74 -1.87
CA GLY A 229 -1.15 -10.09 -1.58
C GLY A 229 -0.83 -9.93 -0.10
N CYS A 230 -1.82 -10.07 0.80
CA CYS A 230 -1.68 -9.93 2.26
C CYS A 230 -2.11 -11.20 3.00
N MET A 231 -2.21 -12.32 2.30
CA MET A 231 -2.62 -13.60 2.89
C MET A 231 -1.62 -14.05 3.96
N PRO A 232 -2.09 -14.42 5.17
CA PRO A 232 -1.24 -14.96 6.20
C PRO A 232 -0.50 -16.22 5.76
N VAL A 233 0.76 -16.36 6.18
CA VAL A 233 1.64 -17.45 5.76
C VAL A 233 1.10 -18.83 6.17
N GLU A 234 0.46 -18.94 7.32
CA GLU A 234 -0.22 -20.16 7.79
C GLU A 234 -1.46 -20.50 6.94
N VAL A 235 -2.19 -19.50 6.46
CA VAL A 235 -3.33 -19.70 5.55
C VAL A 235 -2.84 -20.16 4.18
N MET A 236 -1.74 -19.59 3.67
CA MET A 236 -1.09 -20.08 2.44
C MET A 236 -0.63 -21.53 2.60
N ALA A 237 0.00 -21.87 3.73
CA ALA A 237 0.45 -23.23 4.02
C ALA A 237 -0.68 -24.27 3.99
N ARG A 238 -1.86 -23.94 4.53
CA ARG A 238 -3.04 -24.83 4.52
C ARG A 238 -3.65 -25.06 3.15
N ARG A 239 -3.36 -24.23 2.14
CA ARG A 239 -3.81 -24.43 0.76
C ARG A 239 -3.10 -25.59 0.06
N GLY A 240 -1.96 -26.00 0.56
CA GLY A 240 -1.19 -27.13 0.07
C GLY A 240 0.26 -27.09 0.52
N HIS A 241 0.84 -28.26 0.70
CA HIS A 241 2.22 -28.43 1.20
C HIS A 241 3.25 -27.61 0.42
N ASP A 242 3.16 -27.58 -0.89
CA ASP A 242 4.15 -26.90 -1.73
C ASP A 242 3.81 -25.42 -2.01
N THR A 243 2.66 -24.91 -1.50
CA THR A 243 2.22 -23.55 -1.80
C THR A 243 3.26 -22.50 -1.42
N LEU A 244 3.92 -22.67 -0.27
CA LEU A 244 4.95 -21.76 0.20
C LEU A 244 6.20 -21.75 -0.70
N LEU A 245 6.54 -22.88 -1.34
CA LEU A 245 7.69 -23.02 -2.26
C LEU A 245 7.48 -22.27 -3.58
N TYR A 246 6.25 -21.96 -3.94
CA TYR A 246 5.89 -21.10 -5.08
C TYR A 246 5.60 -19.64 -4.67
N GLY A 247 5.58 -19.38 -3.35
CA GLY A 247 5.29 -18.09 -2.71
C GLY A 247 6.47 -17.53 -1.91
N PRO A 248 6.26 -17.28 -0.61
CA PRO A 248 7.24 -16.59 0.23
C PRO A 248 8.55 -17.36 0.48
N LEU A 249 8.54 -18.69 0.37
CA LEU A 249 9.71 -19.53 0.58
C LEU A 249 10.32 -20.05 -0.75
N LYS A 250 10.01 -19.43 -1.88
CA LYS A 250 10.50 -19.87 -3.19
C LYS A 250 12.04 -19.84 -3.25
N PRO A 251 12.72 -20.97 -3.53
CA PRO A 251 14.19 -21.02 -3.58
C PRO A 251 14.77 -20.58 -4.94
N VAL A 252 14.01 -20.73 -6.01
CA VAL A 252 14.48 -20.57 -7.40
C VAL A 252 15.14 -19.22 -7.64
N GLY A 253 16.38 -19.25 -8.16
CA GLY A 253 17.20 -18.09 -8.45
C GLY A 253 17.97 -17.54 -7.24
N LEU A 254 17.97 -18.24 -6.11
CA LEU A 254 18.74 -17.91 -4.91
C LEU A 254 19.77 -19.04 -4.66
N VAL A 255 20.97 -18.84 -5.15
CA VAL A 255 22.08 -19.76 -4.96
C VAL A 255 22.88 -19.34 -3.73
N ASP A 256 23.12 -20.25 -2.78
CA ASP A 256 24.01 -19.99 -1.66
C ASP A 256 25.45 -19.89 -2.16
N PRO A 257 26.12 -18.73 -2.04
CA PRO A 257 27.46 -18.53 -2.57
C PRO A 257 28.53 -19.41 -1.92
N ARG A 258 28.23 -20.02 -0.75
CA ARG A 258 29.17 -20.89 -0.02
C ARG A 258 29.17 -22.32 -0.53
N VAL A 259 28.03 -22.80 -1.03
CA VAL A 259 27.87 -24.18 -1.51
C VAL A 259 27.61 -24.27 -3.02
N GLY A 260 27.19 -23.16 -3.66
CA GLY A 260 26.94 -23.11 -5.10
C GLY A 260 25.65 -23.77 -5.56
N GLU A 261 24.72 -24.06 -4.63
CA GLU A 261 23.46 -24.77 -4.90
C GLU A 261 22.26 -23.97 -4.39
N GLU A 262 21.08 -24.25 -4.97
CA GLU A 262 19.80 -23.77 -4.45
C GLU A 262 19.34 -24.65 -3.28
N ALA A 263 18.85 -24.04 -2.21
CA ALA A 263 18.25 -24.74 -1.10
C ALA A 263 16.85 -25.31 -1.46
N TYR A 264 16.29 -26.17 -0.62
CA TYR A 264 14.91 -26.65 -0.82
C TYR A 264 13.88 -25.54 -0.66
N ALA A 265 14.05 -24.68 0.34
CA ALA A 265 13.24 -23.49 0.58
C ALA A 265 14.13 -22.34 1.08
N VAL A 266 13.72 -21.10 0.89
CA VAL A 266 14.47 -19.91 1.35
C VAL A 266 13.53 -18.86 1.90
N VAL A 267 13.74 -18.42 3.13
CA VAL A 267 13.08 -17.25 3.70
C VAL A 267 13.95 -16.02 3.44
N GLN A 268 13.37 -14.97 2.90
CA GLN A 268 14.06 -13.71 2.61
C GLN A 268 13.76 -12.67 3.67
N LEU A 269 14.79 -11.96 4.12
CA LEU A 269 14.70 -10.84 5.03
C LEU A 269 15.11 -9.56 4.30
N ARG A 270 14.35 -8.48 4.48
CA ARG A 270 14.59 -7.17 3.86
C ARG A 270 14.85 -6.12 4.93
N LYS A 271 15.82 -5.24 4.67
CA LYS A 271 16.11 -4.08 5.53
C LYS A 271 14.88 -3.21 5.75
N GLU A 272 14.66 -2.79 6.98
CA GLU A 272 13.61 -1.85 7.39
C GLU A 272 14.12 -0.42 7.57
N ASN A 273 15.44 -0.25 7.80
CA ASN A 273 16.08 1.05 7.99
C ASN A 273 17.42 1.14 7.25
N SER A 274 17.96 2.35 7.13
CA SER A 274 19.24 2.63 6.46
C SER A 274 20.43 1.98 7.16
N GLU A 275 20.41 1.92 8.49
CA GLU A 275 21.47 1.36 9.34
C GLU A 275 21.57 -0.18 9.20
N GLY A 276 20.53 -0.85 8.69
CA GLY A 276 20.50 -2.32 8.58
C GLY A 276 20.44 -3.02 9.93
N THR A 277 19.83 -2.39 10.93
CA THR A 277 19.65 -2.96 12.27
C THR A 277 18.35 -3.74 12.43
N MET A 278 17.40 -3.57 11.52
CA MET A 278 16.08 -4.19 11.53
C MET A 278 15.76 -4.86 10.20
N PHE A 279 15.17 -6.05 10.24
CA PHE A 279 14.80 -6.81 9.04
C PHE A 279 13.37 -7.34 9.12
N ASN A 280 12.63 -7.18 8.02
CA ASN A 280 11.28 -7.71 7.85
C ASN A 280 11.33 -9.10 7.21
N LEU A 281 10.54 -10.05 7.74
CA LEU A 281 10.35 -11.37 7.12
C LEU A 281 9.43 -11.21 5.90
N VAL A 282 9.97 -11.33 4.71
CA VAL A 282 9.23 -11.08 3.46
C VAL A 282 8.18 -12.15 3.21
N GLY A 283 6.91 -11.74 3.10
CA GLY A 283 5.79 -12.66 2.87
C GLY A 283 5.29 -13.42 4.09
N PHE A 284 5.73 -13.04 5.30
CA PHE A 284 5.34 -13.65 6.56
C PHE A 284 4.26 -12.86 7.30
N GLN A 285 3.32 -12.26 6.58
CA GLN A 285 2.09 -11.76 7.20
C GLN A 285 1.45 -12.91 7.98
N THR A 286 0.98 -12.64 9.20
CA THR A 286 0.48 -13.69 10.08
C THR A 286 -0.51 -13.18 11.12
N HIS A 287 -1.42 -14.05 11.56
CA HIS A 287 -2.30 -13.84 12.70
C HIS A 287 -2.06 -14.88 13.82
N LEU A 288 -0.92 -15.58 13.77
CA LEU A 288 -0.51 -16.43 14.87
C LEU A 288 -0.36 -15.63 16.18
N THR A 289 -0.60 -16.28 17.33
CA THR A 289 -0.30 -15.66 18.63
C THR A 289 1.19 -15.32 18.75
N PHE A 290 1.55 -14.30 19.52
CA PHE A 290 2.95 -13.88 19.67
C PHE A 290 3.88 -15.00 20.18
N PRO A 291 3.46 -15.88 21.13
CA PRO A 291 4.24 -17.05 21.51
C PRO A 291 4.48 -18.00 20.33
N GLU A 292 3.47 -18.24 19.49
CA GLU A 292 3.59 -19.13 18.35
C GLU A 292 4.47 -18.53 17.25
N GLN A 293 4.37 -17.24 16.99
CA GLN A 293 5.29 -16.58 16.06
C GLN A 293 6.74 -16.76 16.50
N ARG A 294 7.02 -16.57 17.80
CA ARG A 294 8.37 -16.80 18.34
C ARG A 294 8.80 -18.24 18.21
N ARG A 295 7.93 -19.19 18.52
CA ARG A 295 8.22 -20.62 18.45
C ARG A 295 8.47 -21.08 17.03
N VAL A 296 7.56 -20.77 16.12
CA VAL A 296 7.58 -21.28 14.73
C VAL A 296 8.64 -20.57 13.90
N PHE A 297 8.72 -19.24 13.96
CA PHE A 297 9.66 -18.52 13.10
C PHE A 297 11.12 -18.65 13.55
N ARG A 298 11.39 -19.01 14.81
CA ARG A 298 12.73 -19.41 15.26
C ARG A 298 13.16 -20.80 14.79
N MET A 299 12.28 -21.58 14.18
CA MET A 299 12.66 -22.81 13.48
C MET A 299 13.31 -22.56 12.13
N ILE A 300 13.23 -21.35 11.60
CA ILE A 300 13.88 -20.94 10.36
C ILE A 300 15.39 -20.88 10.63
N PRO A 301 16.24 -21.64 9.87
CA PRO A 301 17.67 -21.58 10.02
C PRO A 301 18.22 -20.17 9.86
N GLY A 302 19.04 -19.74 10.81
CA GLY A 302 19.54 -18.37 10.90
C GLY A 302 18.69 -17.45 11.77
N LEU A 303 17.49 -17.87 12.20
CA LEU A 303 16.60 -17.10 13.08
C LEU A 303 16.38 -17.73 14.46
N GLU A 304 17.18 -18.71 14.85
CA GLU A 304 17.04 -19.46 16.10
C GLU A 304 17.06 -18.53 17.33
N ASN A 305 17.87 -17.46 17.25
CA ASN A 305 18.04 -16.46 18.30
C ASN A 305 17.39 -15.11 17.96
N ALA A 306 16.52 -15.07 16.94
CA ALA A 306 15.92 -13.82 16.51
C ALA A 306 15.12 -13.15 17.63
N GLU A 307 15.37 -11.85 17.82
CA GLU A 307 14.56 -10.99 18.66
C GLU A 307 13.53 -10.27 17.79
N PHE A 308 12.24 -10.43 18.16
CA PHE A 308 11.15 -9.80 17.43
C PHE A 308 10.93 -8.38 17.96
N LEU A 309 11.37 -7.39 17.19
CA LEU A 309 11.13 -5.97 17.47
C LEU A 309 9.66 -5.61 17.25
N ARG A 310 9.00 -6.34 16.32
CA ARG A 310 7.59 -6.24 16.06
C ARG A 310 7.05 -7.61 15.67
N TYR A 311 5.91 -7.98 16.25
CA TYR A 311 5.18 -9.17 15.86
C TYR A 311 4.26 -8.88 14.69
N GLY A 312 3.97 -9.90 13.91
CA GLY A 312 2.89 -9.88 12.94
C GLY A 312 1.54 -9.76 13.65
N VAL A 313 0.63 -8.97 13.06
CA VAL A 313 -0.74 -8.77 13.57
C VAL A 313 -1.71 -8.71 12.42
N MET A 314 -2.94 -9.16 12.63
CA MET A 314 -4.02 -9.03 11.68
C MET A 314 -4.92 -7.86 12.07
N HIS A 315 -5.30 -7.08 11.06
CA HIS A 315 -6.22 -5.95 11.21
C HIS A 315 -7.44 -6.13 10.32
N ARG A 316 -8.59 -5.70 10.81
CA ARG A 316 -9.80 -5.58 10.01
C ARG A 316 -9.75 -4.25 9.27
N ASN A 317 -9.76 -4.31 7.95
CA ASN A 317 -9.81 -3.14 7.08
C ASN A 317 -11.24 -2.87 6.62
N THR A 318 -11.59 -1.60 6.51
CA THR A 318 -12.88 -1.15 5.98
C THR A 318 -12.67 -0.50 4.62
N TYR A 319 -13.47 -0.88 3.62
CA TYR A 319 -13.53 -0.18 2.34
C TYR A 319 -14.97 -0.01 1.87
N LEU A 320 -15.18 0.93 0.96
CA LEU A 320 -16.48 1.25 0.39
C LEU A 320 -16.79 0.35 -0.80
N ASN A 321 -18.05 0.09 -1.05
CA ASN A 321 -18.50 -0.40 -2.33
C ASN A 321 -18.59 0.81 -3.29
N SER A 322 -17.42 1.24 -3.78
CA SER A 322 -17.25 2.53 -4.45
C SER A 322 -17.90 2.66 -5.83
N PRO A 323 -18.06 1.60 -6.65
CA PRO A 323 -18.75 1.72 -7.94
C PRO A 323 -20.18 2.28 -7.80
N GLY A 324 -20.47 3.34 -8.56
CA GLY A 324 -21.75 4.05 -8.49
C GLY A 324 -21.92 4.97 -7.27
N LEU A 325 -20.99 4.94 -6.31
CA LEU A 325 -20.92 5.86 -5.16
C LEU A 325 -19.99 7.03 -5.42
N LEU A 326 -18.81 6.73 -5.99
CA LEU A 326 -17.77 7.71 -6.31
C LEU A 326 -17.64 7.88 -7.82
N ASP A 327 -17.35 9.10 -8.26
CA ASP A 327 -16.96 9.36 -9.64
C ASP A 327 -15.43 9.20 -9.84
N ARG A 328 -14.95 9.40 -11.06
CA ARG A 328 -13.53 9.28 -11.42
C ARG A 328 -12.61 10.33 -10.80
N THR A 329 -13.17 11.30 -10.08
CA THR A 329 -12.43 12.31 -9.29
C THR A 329 -12.40 11.96 -7.80
N TYR A 330 -12.93 10.80 -7.44
CA TYR A 330 -13.15 10.33 -6.07
C TYR A 330 -14.16 11.16 -5.27
N ALA A 331 -14.95 12.01 -5.93
CA ALA A 331 -16.08 12.71 -5.31
C ALA A 331 -17.29 11.78 -5.21
N MET A 332 -18.08 11.94 -4.15
CA MET A 332 -19.40 11.31 -4.09
C MET A 332 -20.30 11.87 -5.19
N ILE A 333 -21.03 10.99 -5.88
CA ILE A 333 -21.95 11.39 -6.96
C ILE A 333 -23.08 12.25 -6.42
N ASP A 334 -23.68 11.84 -5.31
CA ASP A 334 -24.83 12.53 -4.70
C ASP A 334 -24.44 13.72 -3.80
N ARG A 335 -23.18 13.79 -3.35
CA ARG A 335 -22.64 14.85 -2.49
C ARG A 335 -21.29 15.33 -3.03
N PRO A 336 -21.27 16.13 -4.09
CA PRO A 336 -20.05 16.44 -4.88
C PRO A 336 -19.02 17.31 -4.17
N ASN A 337 -19.29 17.77 -2.96
CA ASN A 337 -18.36 18.44 -2.05
C ASN A 337 -17.62 17.47 -1.11
N ILE A 338 -17.97 16.17 -1.11
CA ILE A 338 -17.31 15.13 -0.30
C ILE A 338 -16.53 14.21 -1.22
N TYR A 339 -15.25 14.07 -0.91
CA TYR A 339 -14.30 13.19 -1.60
C TYR A 339 -13.84 12.09 -0.65
N PHE A 340 -13.52 10.94 -1.20
CA PHE A 340 -12.84 9.87 -0.46
C PHE A 340 -11.45 9.63 -1.05
N ALA A 341 -10.50 9.20 -0.21
CA ALA A 341 -9.17 8.84 -0.67
C ALA A 341 -8.56 7.71 0.17
N GLY A 342 -7.59 7.05 -0.41
CA GLY A 342 -6.88 5.95 0.25
C GLY A 342 -7.55 4.59 0.06
N GLN A 343 -7.06 3.62 0.80
CA GLN A 343 -7.44 2.21 0.68
C GLN A 343 -8.94 1.98 0.90
N MET A 344 -9.59 2.83 1.67
CA MET A 344 -11.05 2.73 1.88
C MET A 344 -11.87 2.91 0.61
N THR A 345 -11.32 3.49 -0.46
CA THR A 345 -11.99 3.60 -1.76
C THR A 345 -11.95 2.33 -2.61
N GLY A 346 -11.27 1.29 -2.14
CA GLY A 346 -11.08 0.04 -2.89
C GLY A 346 -9.82 0.01 -3.75
N VAL A 347 -8.90 0.98 -3.59
CA VAL A 347 -7.52 0.82 -4.06
C VAL A 347 -6.72 0.06 -3.00
N GLU A 348 -5.84 -0.86 -3.43
CA GLU A 348 -5.03 -1.66 -2.53
C GLU A 348 -3.54 -1.34 -2.70
N GLY A 349 -2.89 -0.93 -1.61
CA GLY A 349 -1.48 -0.61 -1.54
C GLY A 349 -1.17 0.85 -1.20
N TYR A 350 0.06 1.10 -0.74
CA TYR A 350 0.53 2.43 -0.30
C TYR A 350 0.57 3.46 -1.42
N VAL A 351 1.12 3.06 -2.58
CA VAL A 351 1.25 3.95 -3.74
C VAL A 351 -0.10 4.26 -4.33
N GLU A 352 -0.97 3.25 -4.43
CA GLU A 352 -2.34 3.38 -4.89
C GLU A 352 -3.15 4.30 -3.98
N SER A 353 -3.00 4.14 -2.66
CA SER A 353 -3.65 5.02 -1.68
C SER A 353 -3.21 6.48 -1.84
N ALA A 354 -1.90 6.71 -2.00
CA ALA A 354 -1.38 8.05 -2.26
C ALA A 354 -1.86 8.60 -3.61
N GLY A 355 -1.91 7.77 -4.66
CA GLY A 355 -2.42 8.15 -5.98
C GLY A 355 -3.88 8.58 -5.96
N SER A 356 -4.74 7.90 -5.19
CA SER A 356 -6.13 8.33 -4.98
C SER A 356 -6.21 9.67 -4.24
N GLY A 357 -5.34 9.86 -3.23
CA GLY A 357 -5.19 11.14 -2.52
C GLY A 357 -4.77 12.28 -3.43
N LEU A 358 -3.85 12.03 -4.36
CA LEU A 358 -3.41 12.99 -5.36
C LEU A 358 -4.61 13.47 -6.22
N ILE A 359 -5.41 12.55 -6.76
CA ILE A 359 -6.57 12.89 -7.58
C ILE A 359 -7.64 13.62 -6.76
N ALA A 360 -7.98 13.10 -5.57
CA ALA A 360 -9.01 13.68 -4.71
C ALA A 360 -8.60 15.09 -4.23
N GLY A 361 -7.35 15.28 -3.81
CA GLY A 361 -6.83 16.56 -3.34
C GLY A 361 -6.83 17.65 -4.42
N ARG A 362 -6.37 17.30 -5.64
CA ARG A 362 -6.40 18.22 -6.80
C ARG A 362 -7.83 18.61 -7.14
N ASN A 363 -8.76 17.65 -7.17
CA ASN A 363 -10.16 17.92 -7.51
C ASN A 363 -10.92 18.66 -6.40
N ALA A 364 -10.64 18.39 -5.13
CA ALA A 364 -11.14 19.20 -4.03
C ALA A 364 -10.66 20.65 -4.11
N ALA A 365 -9.38 20.86 -4.46
CA ALA A 365 -8.84 22.19 -4.67
C ALA A 365 -9.49 22.92 -5.87
N ARG A 366 -9.66 22.23 -7.00
CA ARG A 366 -10.34 22.78 -8.19
C ARG A 366 -11.78 23.18 -7.86
N ALA A 367 -12.51 22.35 -7.12
CA ALA A 367 -13.86 22.68 -6.66
C ALA A 367 -13.87 23.94 -5.77
N ALA A 368 -12.89 24.05 -4.85
CA ALA A 368 -12.74 25.23 -4.00
C ALA A 368 -12.40 26.51 -4.79
N LEU A 369 -11.72 26.38 -5.92
CA LEU A 369 -11.40 27.47 -6.84
C LEU A 369 -12.49 27.76 -7.89
N GLY A 370 -13.59 27.00 -7.88
CA GLY A 370 -14.66 27.11 -8.88
C GLY A 370 -14.24 26.66 -10.29
N GLN A 371 -13.22 25.78 -10.38
CA GLN A 371 -12.71 25.25 -11.62
C GLN A 371 -13.39 23.90 -11.97
N GLU A 372 -13.40 23.55 -13.25
CA GLU A 372 -13.87 22.25 -13.71
C GLU A 372 -13.01 21.11 -13.13
N ARG A 373 -13.65 19.93 -12.93
CA ARG A 373 -12.99 18.73 -12.43
C ARG A 373 -11.96 18.22 -13.41
N GLU A 374 -10.84 17.74 -12.89
CA GLU A 374 -9.75 17.16 -13.66
C GLU A 374 -9.87 15.63 -13.64
N VAL A 375 -10.20 15.05 -14.79
CA VAL A 375 -10.33 13.61 -14.96
C VAL A 375 -9.10 13.07 -15.65
N PHE A 376 -8.34 12.23 -14.96
CA PHE A 376 -7.15 11.59 -15.51
C PHE A 376 -7.50 10.63 -16.66
N PRO A 377 -6.72 10.63 -17.76
CA PRO A 377 -6.93 9.73 -18.90
C PRO A 377 -6.88 8.27 -18.49
N ARG A 378 -7.77 7.43 -19.02
CA ARG A 378 -7.79 5.98 -18.73
C ARG A 378 -6.53 5.25 -19.17
N GLU A 379 -5.78 5.81 -20.07
CA GLU A 379 -4.48 5.32 -20.53
C GLU A 379 -3.41 5.42 -19.46
N THR A 380 -3.56 6.30 -18.47
CA THR A 380 -2.69 6.40 -17.29
C THR A 380 -3.09 5.37 -16.22
N MET A 381 -2.17 4.98 -15.36
CA MET A 381 -2.47 4.11 -14.23
C MET A 381 -3.35 4.83 -13.20
N LEU A 382 -3.10 6.12 -12.94
CA LEU A 382 -3.95 6.96 -12.09
C LEU A 382 -5.40 6.99 -12.61
N GLY A 383 -5.60 7.25 -13.90
CA GLY A 383 -6.94 7.30 -14.49
C GLY A 383 -7.61 5.93 -14.59
N ALA A 384 -6.86 4.86 -14.86
CA ALA A 384 -7.38 3.49 -14.88
C ALA A 384 -7.85 3.03 -13.50
N MET A 385 -7.10 3.36 -12.45
CA MET A 385 -7.50 3.08 -11.06
C MET A 385 -8.74 3.87 -10.65
N ALA A 386 -8.81 5.16 -10.99
CA ALA A 386 -9.99 6.00 -10.75
C ALA A 386 -11.23 5.45 -11.48
N ALA A 387 -11.07 4.98 -12.71
CA ALA A 387 -12.14 4.33 -13.46
C ALA A 387 -12.58 3.01 -12.81
N TYR A 388 -11.64 2.18 -12.34
CA TYR A 388 -11.97 0.94 -11.62
C TYR A 388 -12.77 1.22 -10.34
N VAL A 389 -12.36 2.21 -9.55
CA VAL A 389 -13.05 2.60 -8.31
C VAL A 389 -14.46 3.12 -8.60
N SER A 390 -14.66 3.92 -9.65
CA SER A 390 -15.95 4.54 -9.95
C SER A 390 -16.93 3.63 -10.69
N GLU A 391 -16.43 2.73 -11.54
CA GLU A 391 -17.24 1.96 -12.48
C GLU A 391 -17.23 0.45 -12.17
N GLY A 392 -16.27 -0.03 -11.36
CA GLY A 392 -16.08 -1.46 -11.08
C GLY A 392 -15.32 -2.19 -12.19
N SER A 393 -15.46 -3.53 -12.22
CA SER A 393 -14.85 -4.36 -13.27
C SER A 393 -15.48 -4.08 -14.63
N LEU A 394 -14.65 -4.00 -15.67
CA LEU A 394 -15.07 -3.87 -17.07
C LEU A 394 -15.98 -5.00 -17.54
N GLU A 395 -16.00 -6.15 -16.86
CA GLU A 395 -16.80 -7.34 -17.20
C GLU A 395 -18.16 -7.41 -16.48
N GLY A 396 -18.52 -6.42 -15.69
CA GLY A 396 -19.90 -6.10 -15.27
C GLY A 396 -20.64 -7.08 -14.35
N ALA A 397 -20.04 -8.16 -13.88
CA ALA A 397 -20.77 -9.21 -13.14
C ALA A 397 -19.98 -9.80 -11.96
N GLY A 398 -19.59 -8.95 -10.99
CA GLY A 398 -18.93 -9.46 -9.80
C GLY A 398 -19.01 -8.49 -8.61
N ARG A 399 -18.81 -9.01 -7.40
CA ARG A 399 -18.61 -8.21 -6.20
C ARG A 399 -17.37 -7.33 -6.39
N PHE A 400 -17.48 -6.02 -6.11
CA PHE A 400 -16.34 -5.11 -6.10
C PHE A 400 -15.29 -5.58 -5.09
N VAL A 401 -14.04 -5.67 -5.52
CA VAL A 401 -12.91 -6.14 -4.71
C VAL A 401 -11.78 -5.12 -4.78
N PRO A 402 -11.11 -4.80 -3.67
CA PRO A 402 -9.95 -3.92 -3.69
C PRO A 402 -8.90 -4.37 -4.70
N MET A 403 -8.29 -3.41 -5.43
CA MET A 403 -7.39 -3.69 -6.54
C MET A 403 -6.07 -2.94 -6.43
N ASN A 404 -4.97 -3.66 -6.62
CA ASN A 404 -3.66 -3.05 -6.84
C ASN A 404 -3.55 -2.51 -8.27
N ALA A 405 -2.62 -1.56 -8.47
CA ALA A 405 -2.18 -1.16 -9.79
C ALA A 405 -1.72 -2.37 -10.61
N ASN A 406 -2.36 -2.59 -11.77
CA ASN A 406 -2.01 -3.66 -12.70
C ASN A 406 -2.37 -3.27 -14.14
N PHE A 407 -1.65 -3.84 -15.11
CA PHE A 407 -1.89 -3.52 -16.53
C PHE A 407 -3.19 -4.09 -17.10
N GLY A 408 -3.92 -4.91 -16.34
CA GLY A 408 -5.23 -5.45 -16.74
C GLY A 408 -6.35 -4.42 -16.72
N ILE A 409 -6.21 -3.34 -15.93
CA ILE A 409 -7.21 -2.27 -15.84
C ILE A 409 -6.98 -1.12 -16.83
N ILE A 410 -5.81 -1.08 -17.51
CA ILE A 410 -5.53 -0.09 -18.55
C ILE A 410 -6.15 -0.55 -19.88
N PRO A 411 -6.75 0.36 -20.67
CA PRO A 411 -7.28 0.05 -22.00
C PRO A 411 -6.22 -0.60 -22.91
N THR A 412 -6.61 -1.59 -23.69
CA THR A 412 -5.69 -2.28 -24.61
C THR A 412 -5.06 -1.31 -25.63
N LEU A 413 -3.91 -1.71 -26.20
CA LEU A 413 -3.22 -0.89 -27.23
C LEU A 413 -3.96 -0.88 -28.58
N GLY A 414 -4.94 -1.79 -28.77
CA GLY A 414 -5.63 -1.95 -30.06
C GLY A 414 -4.83 -2.64 -31.15
N TYR A 415 -3.56 -2.99 -30.87
CA TYR A 415 -2.67 -3.69 -31.82
C TYR A 415 -1.75 -4.67 -31.07
N ARG A 416 -1.24 -5.66 -31.80
CA ARG A 416 -0.30 -6.66 -31.24
C ARG A 416 1.14 -6.13 -31.22
N VAL A 417 1.73 -6.11 -30.03
CA VAL A 417 3.16 -5.76 -29.86
C VAL A 417 4.02 -7.00 -30.06
N LYS A 418 5.05 -6.87 -30.92
CA LYS A 418 6.12 -7.88 -31.07
C LYS A 418 7.15 -7.71 -29.97
N GLY A 419 7.74 -8.81 -29.46
CA GLY A 419 8.77 -8.74 -28.40
C GLY A 419 8.31 -9.22 -27.02
N GLY A 420 7.11 -9.79 -26.91
CA GLY A 420 6.61 -10.42 -25.70
C GLY A 420 6.03 -9.47 -24.66
N LYS A 421 5.91 -9.95 -23.42
CA LYS A 421 5.21 -9.24 -22.32
C LYS A 421 5.89 -7.92 -21.94
N MET A 422 7.22 -7.91 -21.87
CA MET A 422 7.98 -6.70 -21.49
C MET A 422 7.81 -5.59 -22.52
N ALA A 423 7.98 -5.87 -23.81
CA ALA A 423 7.78 -4.89 -24.88
C ALA A 423 6.35 -4.34 -24.89
N LYS A 424 5.34 -5.18 -24.57
CA LYS A 424 3.97 -4.73 -24.42
C LYS A 424 3.82 -3.74 -23.26
N TYR A 425 4.45 -4.01 -22.11
CA TYR A 425 4.36 -3.14 -20.94
C TYR A 425 5.13 -1.82 -21.12
N GLU A 426 6.24 -1.82 -21.87
CA GLU A 426 6.91 -0.59 -22.31
C GLU A 426 5.97 0.30 -23.11
N LYS A 427 5.24 -0.29 -24.07
CA LYS A 427 4.27 0.48 -24.88
C LYS A 427 3.08 1.02 -24.08
N TYR A 428 2.62 0.29 -23.06
CA TYR A 428 1.64 0.83 -22.11
C TYR A 428 2.20 2.03 -21.36
N ALA A 429 3.44 1.93 -20.85
CA ALA A 429 4.08 3.01 -20.11
C ALA A 429 4.31 4.24 -20.99
N GLU A 430 4.84 4.07 -22.21
CA GLU A 430 5.01 5.17 -23.18
C GLU A 430 3.70 5.91 -23.44
N ARG A 431 2.62 5.18 -23.73
CA ARG A 431 1.29 5.76 -23.99
C ARG A 431 0.75 6.50 -22.76
N ALA A 432 0.85 5.88 -21.57
CA ALA A 432 0.35 6.44 -20.33
C ALA A 432 1.04 7.75 -19.99
N LEU A 433 2.37 7.79 -20.08
CA LEU A 433 3.16 8.98 -19.79
C LEU A 433 2.93 10.10 -20.81
N ALA A 434 2.76 9.76 -22.09
CA ALA A 434 2.40 10.75 -23.11
C ALA A 434 0.99 11.33 -22.88
N ALA A 435 0.02 10.50 -22.49
CA ALA A 435 -1.34 10.98 -22.16
C ALA A 435 -1.33 11.89 -20.92
N LEU A 436 -0.54 11.54 -19.90
CA LEU A 436 -0.38 12.36 -18.71
C LEU A 436 0.28 13.71 -19.03
N ASP A 437 1.37 13.71 -19.80
CA ASP A 437 2.08 14.93 -20.16
C ASP A 437 1.17 15.86 -20.98
N GLY A 438 0.37 15.31 -21.89
CA GLY A 438 -0.64 16.07 -22.64
C GLY A 438 -1.72 16.70 -21.76
N MET A 439 -2.11 16.03 -20.66
CA MET A 439 -3.05 16.56 -19.68
C MET A 439 -2.42 17.67 -18.81
N LEU A 440 -1.18 17.46 -18.35
CA LEU A 440 -0.49 18.42 -17.47
C LEU A 440 -0.02 19.68 -18.22
N HIS A 441 0.28 19.55 -19.51
CA HIS A 441 0.79 20.60 -20.39
C HIS A 441 -0.04 20.70 -21.67
N PRO A 442 -1.33 21.09 -21.58
CA PRO A 442 -2.17 21.22 -22.76
C PRO A 442 -1.52 22.19 -23.75
N THR A 443 -1.25 21.70 -24.96
CA THR A 443 -0.77 22.57 -26.06
C THR A 443 -1.87 23.58 -26.35
N VAL A 444 -1.60 24.87 -26.08
CA VAL A 444 -2.51 25.94 -26.48
C VAL A 444 -2.50 25.93 -27.99
N GLN A 445 -3.53 25.35 -28.59
CA GLN A 445 -3.79 25.57 -30.01
C GLN A 445 -4.22 27.03 -30.11
N HIS A 446 -3.33 27.89 -30.59
CA HIS A 446 -3.73 29.19 -31.11
C HIS A 446 -4.59 28.89 -32.36
N GLU A 447 -5.91 29.02 -32.21
CA GLU A 447 -6.78 29.16 -33.37
C GLU A 447 -6.33 30.44 -34.12
N GLU A 448 -5.78 30.25 -35.34
CA GLU A 448 -5.53 31.32 -36.29
C GLU A 448 -6.85 31.77 -36.96
#